data_57c810069f079522193eaaeb26fa657e
#
_entry.id   57c810069f079522193eaaeb26fa657e
#
_cell.length_a   1.000
_cell.length_b   1.000
_cell.length_c   1.000
_cell.angle_alpha   90.00
_cell.angle_beta   90.00
_cell.angle_gamma   90.00
#
_symmetry.space_group_name_H-M   'P 1'
#
loop_
_entity.id
_entity.type
_entity.pdbx_description
1 polymer ?
#
loop_
_entity_poly.entity_id
_entity_poly.type
_entity_poly.pdbx_seq_one_letter_code
_entity_poly.pdbx_strand_id
1 'polypeptide(L)'
;MFNLVGKYFYNVLFFLGVSALSACTIVGPDFEEPVVDWLQEWQPTVYDNLSGQDSKNKLNQTDFEFWWYLFNDPVLNKLIDTAKKENYSLRIAGLRIFESRALLGIANSSLYPQLQQANGSVSYVNNQSHGGNAPKSQTFTNYQTGLNVGWELDFWGRFQRGIESADAAFFASITNQQDAQVLLTAQVANAYFSYRTTQARIKIAHENARIQKRSYEITTNVFKSGEGSELDLQQAKTQYLATLSTIPELEIALTQTRNAIAILLGKQPGVLPKLEQTTAKYEWPAISPKYFQYIPANLLTRRPDIRTAAWQVAAQSAQIGVAEADYYPAISLFGTIGWSGSDLSGSSDTSSFIIGPSFTWNILDYDRIENNVRIQDSRLQQLMEQYQSLVLQAAKEVDDSSYSLLKTNEQKLLVDKSLKASQRALALANVRYREGYSDFQRVLDAQRAMFSQSDRQLLTQDSYIASIVSLYKSMGGGWSKMSGDELISTKVRETMQERTDWGDLLTAPLYAPEATQHE
;
A
#
# COMPACT_ATOMS: atom_id res chain seq x y z
N MET A 1 36.17 65.02 14.08
CA MET A 1 36.18 64.03 12.98
C MET A 1 35.74 62.63 13.40
N PHE A 2 35.98 62.21 14.63
CA PHE A 2 35.62 60.88 15.14
C PHE A 2 34.09 60.63 15.31
N ASN A 3 33.28 61.68 15.56
CA ASN A 3 31.82 61.51 15.78
C ASN A 3 30.97 61.33 14.48
N LEU A 4 31.50 61.72 13.35
CA LEU A 4 30.80 61.52 12.06
C LEU A 4 30.99 60.08 11.53
N VAL A 5 32.18 59.50 11.70
CA VAL A 5 32.49 58.12 11.26
C VAL A 5 31.64 57.08 12.04
N GLY A 6 31.44 57.30 13.36
CA GLY A 6 30.61 56.44 14.19
C GLY A 6 29.13 56.44 13.76
N LYS A 7 28.56 57.59 13.37
CA LYS A 7 27.16 57.69 12.88
C LYS A 7 26.95 56.98 11.52
N TYR A 8 27.91 57.10 10.62
CA TYR A 8 27.84 56.41 9.33
C TYR A 8 28.01 54.89 9.50
N PHE A 9 28.86 54.46 10.41
CA PHE A 9 29.04 53.04 10.73
C PHE A 9 27.75 52.43 11.35
N TYR A 10 27.09 53.11 12.28
CA TYR A 10 25.81 52.72 12.85
C TYR A 10 24.69 52.67 11.80
N ASN A 11 24.61 53.63 10.90
CA ASN A 11 23.61 53.65 9.85
C ASN A 11 23.88 52.57 8.80
N VAL A 12 25.11 52.28 8.44
CA VAL A 12 25.48 51.17 7.55
C VAL A 12 25.17 49.82 8.21
N LEU A 13 25.45 49.65 9.50
CA LEU A 13 25.09 48.45 10.26
C LEU A 13 23.57 48.30 10.37
N PHE A 14 22.84 49.39 10.57
CA PHE A 14 21.38 49.38 10.64
C PHE A 14 20.75 49.05 9.27
N PHE A 15 21.25 49.63 8.17
CA PHE A 15 20.82 49.31 6.83
C PHE A 15 21.19 47.88 6.40
N LEU A 16 22.37 47.37 6.79
CA LEU A 16 22.73 45.95 6.63
C LEU A 16 21.83 45.03 7.45
N GLY A 17 21.47 45.44 8.68
CA GLY A 17 20.53 44.68 9.53
C GLY A 17 19.11 44.66 9.00
N VAL A 18 18.62 45.77 8.41
CA VAL A 18 17.27 45.85 7.80
C VAL A 18 17.21 45.10 6.46
N SER A 19 18.26 45.13 5.64
CA SER A 19 18.35 44.32 4.41
C SER A 19 18.52 42.82 4.68
N ALA A 20 19.09 42.45 5.83
CA ALA A 20 19.16 41.04 6.25
C ALA A 20 17.78 40.48 6.71
N LEU A 21 16.86 41.33 7.16
CA LEU A 21 15.51 40.95 7.59
C LEU A 21 14.55 40.64 6.39
N SER A 22 14.87 41.08 5.17
CA SER A 22 14.12 40.76 3.96
C SER A 22 14.66 39.54 3.20
N ALA A 23 15.65 38.85 3.72
CA ALA A 23 16.38 37.77 3.04
C ALA A 23 16.15 36.36 3.62
N CYS A 24 15.01 36.10 4.24
CA CYS A 24 14.61 34.72 4.44
C CYS A 24 14.10 34.16 3.09
N THR A 25 15.00 33.79 2.18
CA THR A 25 14.69 33.13 0.94
C THR A 25 14.88 31.64 1.11
N ILE A 26 13.78 30.89 1.09
CA ILE A 26 13.84 29.43 1.03
C ILE A 26 14.43 29.05 -0.32
N VAL A 27 15.57 28.36 -0.32
CA VAL A 27 16.26 27.90 -1.55
C VAL A 27 15.68 26.58 -2.04
N GLY A 28 15.95 26.26 -3.31
CA GLY A 28 15.49 25.04 -3.95
C GLY A 28 14.14 25.18 -4.65
N PRO A 29 13.78 24.23 -5.50
CA PRO A 29 12.54 24.24 -6.27
C PRO A 29 11.33 23.98 -5.36
N ASP A 30 10.22 24.67 -5.65
CA ASP A 30 8.93 24.31 -5.10
C ASP A 30 8.39 23.07 -5.81
N PHE A 31 7.62 22.26 -5.08
CA PHE A 31 7.01 21.08 -5.67
C PHE A 31 5.91 21.46 -6.64
N GLU A 32 5.98 20.95 -7.87
CA GLU A 32 4.91 20.95 -8.85
C GLU A 32 4.44 19.51 -9.07
N GLU A 33 3.11 19.30 -9.08
CA GLU A 33 2.56 17.98 -9.32
C GLU A 33 2.90 17.51 -10.76
N PRO A 34 3.48 16.31 -10.93
CA PRO A 34 3.88 15.83 -12.25
C PRO A 34 2.69 15.72 -13.20
N VAL A 35 2.76 16.40 -14.34
CA VAL A 35 1.73 16.36 -15.38
C VAL A 35 1.97 15.16 -16.29
N VAL A 36 0.88 14.52 -16.70
CA VAL A 36 0.88 13.40 -17.66
C VAL A 36 0.04 13.83 -18.86
N ASP A 37 0.67 14.33 -19.92
CA ASP A 37 0.03 15.02 -21.05
C ASP A 37 -1.04 14.16 -21.75
N TRP A 38 -0.75 12.87 -21.99
CA TRP A 38 -1.65 11.96 -22.69
C TRP A 38 -2.90 11.57 -21.87
N LEU A 39 -2.89 11.76 -20.54
CA LEU A 39 -3.96 11.26 -19.65
C LEU A 39 -5.30 11.94 -19.93
N GLN A 40 -5.32 13.19 -20.34
CA GLN A 40 -6.55 13.95 -20.61
C GLN A 40 -7.31 13.42 -21.83
N GLU A 41 -6.58 12.87 -22.80
CA GLU A 41 -7.13 12.33 -24.06
C GLU A 41 -7.35 10.82 -24.00
N TRP A 42 -6.84 10.16 -22.95
CA TRP A 42 -6.89 8.71 -22.85
C TRP A 42 -8.28 8.18 -22.55
N GLN A 43 -8.67 7.15 -23.30
CA GLN A 43 -9.91 6.40 -23.08
C GLN A 43 -9.60 4.89 -23.18
N PRO A 44 -10.26 4.05 -22.34
CA PRO A 44 -10.13 2.60 -22.46
C PRO A 44 -10.62 2.09 -23.82
N THR A 45 -9.93 1.09 -24.39
CA THR A 45 -10.26 0.47 -25.69
C THR A 45 -11.68 -0.08 -25.77
N VAL A 46 -12.30 -0.38 -24.62
CA VAL A 46 -13.69 -0.84 -24.55
C VAL A 46 -14.68 0.19 -25.09
N TYR A 47 -14.36 1.47 -25.02
CA TYR A 47 -15.28 2.54 -25.48
C TYR A 47 -15.45 2.59 -26.99
N ASP A 48 -14.46 2.18 -27.77
CA ASP A 48 -14.57 2.05 -29.22
C ASP A 48 -15.67 1.04 -29.63
N ASN A 49 -15.97 0.08 -28.75
CA ASN A 49 -16.98 -0.97 -28.97
C ASN A 49 -18.35 -0.67 -28.33
N LEU A 50 -18.45 0.38 -27.50
CA LEU A 50 -19.67 0.73 -26.74
C LEU A 50 -20.32 2.03 -27.21
N SER A 51 -19.87 2.62 -28.32
CA SER A 51 -20.39 3.85 -28.91
C SER A 51 -21.85 3.74 -29.33
N GLY A 52 -22.75 3.74 -28.39
CA GLY A 52 -24.19 3.73 -28.61
C GLY A 52 -25.00 3.59 -27.33
N GLN A 53 -25.45 4.74 -26.84
CA GLN A 53 -26.58 4.94 -25.91
C GLN A 53 -26.33 4.83 -24.39
N ASP A 54 -26.75 5.92 -23.73
CA ASP A 54 -27.01 6.12 -22.30
C ASP A 54 -25.82 6.27 -21.34
N SER A 55 -25.09 7.37 -21.48
CA SER A 55 -24.06 7.89 -20.54
C SER A 55 -24.62 8.49 -19.23
N LYS A 56 -25.72 8.00 -18.69
CA LYS A 56 -26.39 8.62 -17.52
C LYS A 56 -26.10 7.99 -16.17
N ASN A 57 -25.45 6.83 -16.08
CA ASN A 57 -25.07 6.26 -14.80
C ASN A 57 -23.63 6.62 -14.44
N LYS A 58 -23.44 7.80 -13.83
CA LYS A 58 -22.19 8.10 -13.13
C LYS A 58 -22.10 7.21 -11.90
N LEU A 59 -21.04 6.43 -11.78
CA LEU A 59 -20.69 5.71 -10.55
C LEU A 59 -20.49 6.75 -9.43
N ASN A 60 -21.18 6.59 -8.32
CA ASN A 60 -21.02 7.45 -7.15
C ASN A 60 -19.74 7.05 -6.39
N GLN A 61 -19.14 7.98 -5.66
CA GLN A 61 -17.93 7.73 -4.86
C GLN A 61 -18.14 6.59 -3.86
N THR A 62 -19.32 6.49 -3.26
CA THR A 62 -19.70 5.41 -2.34
C THR A 62 -19.67 4.02 -2.99
N ASP A 63 -19.96 3.94 -4.29
CA ASP A 63 -19.93 2.69 -5.04
C ASP A 63 -18.50 2.18 -5.26
N PHE A 64 -17.49 3.06 -5.24
CA PHE A 64 -16.08 2.69 -5.30
C PHE A 64 -15.52 2.28 -3.94
N GLU A 65 -15.92 2.95 -2.86
CA GLU A 65 -15.42 2.65 -1.51
C GLU A 65 -15.84 1.27 -1.03
N PHE A 66 -17.07 0.87 -1.37
CA PHE A 66 -17.71 -0.38 -0.89
C PHE A 66 -18.19 -1.25 -2.04
N TRP A 67 -17.42 -1.33 -3.12
CA TRP A 67 -17.79 -2.02 -4.35
C TRP A 67 -18.24 -3.48 -4.18
N TRP A 68 -17.78 -4.17 -3.14
CA TRP A 68 -18.17 -5.57 -2.89
C TRP A 68 -19.62 -5.73 -2.48
N TYR A 69 -20.32 -4.68 -2.07
CA TYR A 69 -21.76 -4.74 -1.83
C TYR A 69 -22.56 -5.00 -3.11
N LEU A 70 -21.98 -4.71 -4.27
CA LEU A 70 -22.54 -5.05 -5.59
C LEU A 70 -22.85 -6.54 -5.72
N PHE A 71 -22.09 -7.40 -5.04
CA PHE A 71 -22.29 -8.85 -5.05
C PHE A 71 -23.46 -9.31 -4.18
N ASN A 72 -24.01 -8.44 -3.34
CA ASN A 72 -25.11 -8.72 -2.41
C ASN A 72 -24.89 -10.00 -1.57
N ASP A 73 -23.64 -10.22 -1.15
CA ASP A 73 -23.20 -11.39 -0.38
C ASP A 73 -22.78 -10.99 1.05
N PRO A 74 -23.63 -11.26 2.06
CA PRO A 74 -23.36 -10.86 3.43
C PRO A 74 -22.14 -11.59 4.04
N VAL A 75 -21.77 -12.77 3.52
CA VAL A 75 -20.58 -13.49 3.97
C VAL A 75 -19.32 -12.76 3.48
N LEU A 76 -19.28 -12.38 2.20
CA LEU A 76 -18.19 -11.58 1.64
C LEU A 76 -18.02 -10.26 2.40
N ASN A 77 -19.12 -9.54 2.64
CA ASN A 77 -19.08 -8.27 3.37
C ASN A 77 -18.42 -8.44 4.74
N LYS A 78 -18.84 -9.46 5.50
CA LYS A 78 -18.28 -9.75 6.82
C LYS A 78 -16.81 -10.20 6.79
N LEU A 79 -16.38 -10.90 5.73
CA LEU A 79 -14.99 -11.28 5.56
C LEU A 79 -14.11 -10.05 5.32
N ILE A 80 -14.54 -9.14 4.45
CA ILE A 80 -13.82 -7.89 4.17
C ILE A 80 -13.74 -7.01 5.42
N ASP A 81 -14.85 -6.84 6.15
CA ASP A 81 -14.86 -6.07 7.41
C ASP A 81 -13.92 -6.68 8.46
N THR A 82 -13.89 -8.01 8.55
CA THR A 82 -12.97 -8.72 9.46
C THR A 82 -11.52 -8.54 9.02
N ALA A 83 -11.24 -8.65 7.71
CA ALA A 83 -9.90 -8.47 7.17
C ALA A 83 -9.40 -7.05 7.42
N LYS A 84 -10.20 -6.02 7.16
CA LYS A 84 -9.84 -4.62 7.43
C LYS A 84 -9.46 -4.39 8.90
N LYS A 85 -10.07 -5.11 9.85
CA LYS A 85 -9.80 -4.97 11.29
C LYS A 85 -8.62 -5.80 11.78
N GLU A 86 -8.44 -7.02 11.23
CA GLU A 86 -7.56 -8.03 11.81
C GLU A 86 -6.32 -8.34 10.97
N ASN A 87 -6.24 -7.86 9.71
CA ASN A 87 -5.12 -8.16 8.84
C ASN A 87 -3.82 -7.52 9.33
N TYR A 88 -2.76 -8.33 9.48
CA TYR A 88 -1.47 -7.86 9.98
C TYR A 88 -0.75 -6.90 9.01
N SER A 89 -0.84 -7.13 7.70
CA SER A 89 -0.19 -6.26 6.71
C SER A 89 -0.83 -4.87 6.71
N LEU A 90 -2.15 -4.78 6.84
CA LEU A 90 -2.85 -3.52 6.95
C LEU A 90 -2.52 -2.78 8.26
N ARG A 91 -2.40 -3.50 9.39
CA ARG A 91 -1.94 -2.93 10.66
C ARG A 91 -0.50 -2.41 10.57
N ILE A 92 0.39 -3.13 9.89
CA ILE A 92 1.77 -2.67 9.67
C ILE A 92 1.76 -1.37 8.86
N ALA A 93 0.92 -1.27 7.82
CA ALA A 93 0.76 -0.02 7.07
C ALA A 93 0.25 1.13 7.97
N GLY A 94 -0.70 0.84 8.87
CA GLY A 94 -1.17 1.81 9.87
C GLY A 94 -0.06 2.24 10.86
N LEU A 95 0.77 1.32 11.34
CA LEU A 95 1.91 1.63 12.22
C LEU A 95 2.96 2.50 11.53
N ARG A 96 3.17 2.33 10.22
CA ARG A 96 4.07 3.19 9.44
C ARG A 96 3.61 4.64 9.36
N ILE A 97 2.30 4.90 9.45
CA ILE A 97 1.77 6.27 9.54
C ILE A 97 2.23 6.92 10.85
N PHE A 98 2.16 6.21 11.98
CA PHE A 98 2.63 6.74 13.26
C PHE A 98 4.15 6.92 13.28
N GLU A 99 4.91 6.01 12.66
CA GLU A 99 6.36 6.16 12.46
C GLU A 99 6.68 7.43 11.67
N SER A 100 6.04 7.63 10.51
CA SER A 100 6.23 8.83 9.67
C SER A 100 5.82 10.12 10.39
N ARG A 101 4.75 10.07 11.20
CA ARG A 101 4.34 11.21 12.04
C ARG A 101 5.41 11.55 13.10
N ALA A 102 6.02 10.54 13.70
CA ALA A 102 7.11 10.77 14.65
C ALA A 102 8.35 11.36 13.96
N LEU A 103 8.67 10.90 12.73
CA LEU A 103 9.74 11.47 11.91
C LEU A 103 9.48 12.94 11.55
N LEU A 104 8.22 13.28 11.20
CA LEU A 104 7.80 14.67 11.00
C LEU A 104 7.99 15.49 12.28
N GLY A 105 7.67 14.93 13.45
CA GLY A 105 7.94 15.56 14.74
C GLY A 105 9.42 15.84 14.97
N ILE A 106 10.31 14.91 14.58
CA ILE A 106 11.76 15.10 14.62
C ILE A 106 12.19 16.23 13.66
N ALA A 107 11.65 16.24 12.43
CA ALA A 107 11.95 17.31 11.48
C ALA A 107 11.51 18.68 12.00
N ASN A 108 10.30 18.79 12.55
CA ASN A 108 9.81 20.04 13.17
C ASN A 108 10.69 20.52 14.35
N SER A 109 11.30 19.60 15.10
CA SER A 109 12.18 19.95 16.21
C SER A 109 13.46 20.69 15.76
N SER A 110 13.84 20.55 14.49
CA SER A 110 15.02 21.22 13.92
C SER A 110 14.91 22.76 13.83
N LEU A 111 13.68 23.30 13.91
CA LEU A 111 13.46 24.76 13.97
C LEU A 111 13.82 25.38 15.34
N TYR A 112 13.91 24.57 16.39
CA TYR A 112 14.25 24.98 17.73
C TYR A 112 15.74 24.78 18.00
N PRO A 113 16.32 25.34 19.08
CA PRO A 113 17.71 25.09 19.40
C PRO A 113 18.05 23.61 19.38
N GLN A 114 18.93 23.20 18.45
CA GLN A 114 19.23 21.79 18.19
C GLN A 114 20.12 21.16 19.24
N LEU A 115 20.94 22.00 19.91
CA LEU A 115 21.80 21.56 20.99
C LEU A 115 21.35 22.21 22.30
N GLN A 116 20.93 21.40 23.26
CA GLN A 116 20.66 21.81 24.65
C GLN A 116 21.20 20.69 25.53
N GLN A 117 22.44 20.86 26.00
CA GLN A 117 23.18 19.79 26.65
C GLN A 117 23.76 20.24 27.99
N ALA A 118 23.48 19.44 29.02
CA ALA A 118 24.22 19.51 30.28
C ALA A 118 25.40 18.53 30.21
N ASN A 119 26.57 18.97 30.56
CA ASN A 119 27.78 18.13 30.60
C ASN A 119 28.49 18.25 31.93
N GLY A 120 29.12 17.15 32.36
CA GLY A 120 29.99 17.10 33.53
C GLY A 120 31.12 16.14 33.29
N SER A 121 32.30 16.51 33.75
CA SER A 121 33.48 15.65 33.69
C SER A 121 34.36 15.79 34.90
N VAL A 122 35.04 14.72 35.24
CA VAL A 122 36.13 14.70 36.22
C VAL A 122 37.35 14.14 35.51
N SER A 123 38.43 14.92 35.48
CA SER A 123 39.66 14.50 34.83
C SER A 123 40.84 14.67 35.76
N TYR A 124 41.70 13.66 35.80
CA TYR A 124 43.01 13.76 36.48
C TYR A 124 44.05 14.20 35.46
N VAL A 125 44.59 15.39 35.66
CA VAL A 125 45.53 16.01 34.73
C VAL A 125 46.93 15.94 35.34
N ASN A 126 47.87 15.35 34.60
CA ASN A 126 49.29 15.36 34.94
C ASN A 126 50.06 16.01 33.78
N ASN A 127 50.37 17.27 33.93
CA ASN A 127 51.17 18.05 32.96
C ASN A 127 52.64 17.95 33.30
N GLN A 128 53.41 17.21 32.50
CA GLN A 128 54.88 17.17 32.60
C GLN A 128 55.52 18.15 31.62
N SER A 129 56.26 19.08 32.15
CA SER A 129 56.97 20.10 31.36
C SER A 129 58.44 19.71 31.23
N HIS A 130 58.95 19.61 29.99
CA HIS A 130 60.33 19.28 29.68
C HIS A 130 61.03 20.50 29.10
N GLY A 131 61.88 21.17 29.89
CA GLY A 131 62.69 22.34 29.46
C GLY A 131 63.18 23.20 30.61
N GLY A 132 64.36 23.79 30.48
CA GLY A 132 65.11 24.49 31.57
C GLY A 132 64.45 25.71 32.20
N ASN A 133 63.41 26.31 31.61
CA ASN A 133 62.61 27.41 32.15
C ASN A 133 61.12 27.10 32.23
N ALA A 134 60.75 25.85 32.16
CA ALA A 134 59.35 25.42 32.17
C ALA A 134 58.78 25.38 33.60
N PRO A 135 57.52 25.77 33.85
CA PRO A 135 56.87 25.61 35.15
C PRO A 135 56.91 24.13 35.57
N LYS A 136 57.06 23.91 36.89
CA LYS A 136 57.06 22.54 37.44
C LYS A 136 55.87 21.76 37.00
N SER A 137 56.06 20.44 36.77
CA SER A 137 54.96 19.51 36.49
C SER A 137 53.84 19.68 37.52
N GLN A 138 52.63 19.85 37.05
CA GLN A 138 51.46 20.02 37.92
C GLN A 138 50.54 18.85 37.76
N THR A 139 50.13 18.28 38.88
CA THR A 139 49.13 17.22 38.94
C THR A 139 47.94 17.73 39.72
N PHE A 140 46.78 17.70 39.14
CA PHE A 140 45.53 18.13 39.79
C PHE A 140 44.32 17.37 39.22
N THR A 141 43.28 17.29 40.02
CA THR A 141 41.97 16.82 39.53
C THR A 141 41.22 18.05 39.05
N ASN A 142 40.62 17.95 37.88
CA ASN A 142 39.79 18.99 37.31
C ASN A 142 38.34 18.52 37.25
N TYR A 143 37.46 19.24 37.88
CA TYR A 143 36.01 19.06 37.86
C TYR A 143 35.43 20.11 36.92
N GLN A 144 34.59 19.66 36.00
CA GLN A 144 33.89 20.55 35.08
C GLN A 144 32.41 20.20 35.01
N THR A 145 31.57 21.23 34.99
CA THR A 145 30.16 21.11 34.68
C THR A 145 29.71 22.30 33.85
N GLY A 146 28.75 22.07 32.95
CA GLY A 146 28.30 23.18 32.11
C GLY A 146 26.98 22.86 31.38
N LEU A 147 26.41 23.92 30.82
CA LEU A 147 25.30 23.90 29.92
C LEU A 147 25.72 24.49 28.58
N ASN A 148 25.44 23.79 27.51
CA ASN A 148 25.68 24.23 26.13
C ASN A 148 24.36 24.39 25.40
N VAL A 149 24.17 25.49 24.72
CA VAL A 149 23.04 25.74 23.84
C VAL A 149 23.60 26.12 22.46
N GLY A 150 23.09 25.48 21.42
CA GLY A 150 23.41 25.78 20.03
C GLY A 150 22.14 25.79 19.19
N TRP A 151 21.98 26.82 18.39
CA TRP A 151 20.84 27.02 17.54
C TRP A 151 21.29 27.52 16.18
N GLU A 152 21.21 26.67 15.16
CA GLU A 152 21.35 27.07 13.77
C GLU A 152 20.04 27.70 13.30
N LEU A 153 20.11 28.92 12.79
CA LEU A 153 18.97 29.70 12.32
C LEU A 153 18.71 29.35 10.84
N ASP A 154 17.46 29.12 10.51
CA ASP A 154 17.06 28.69 9.16
C ASP A 154 16.88 29.84 8.17
N PHE A 155 17.98 30.58 7.88
CA PHE A 155 17.94 31.70 6.92
C PHE A 155 17.71 31.26 5.47
N TRP A 156 18.13 30.06 5.11
CA TRP A 156 18.10 29.53 3.74
C TRP A 156 17.04 28.47 3.53
N GLY A 157 16.22 28.20 4.55
CA GLY A 157 15.12 27.24 4.48
C GLY A 157 15.56 25.77 4.52
N ARG A 158 16.76 25.46 4.96
CA ARG A 158 17.26 24.08 5.08
C ARG A 158 16.35 23.20 5.92
N PHE A 159 16.01 23.68 7.12
CA PHE A 159 15.14 22.95 8.02
C PHE A 159 13.70 22.96 7.55
N GLN A 160 13.25 24.10 6.98
CA GLN A 160 11.92 24.20 6.37
C GLN A 160 11.75 23.18 5.24
N ARG A 161 12.71 23.06 4.32
CA ARG A 161 12.70 22.04 3.26
C ARG A 161 12.76 20.61 3.83
N GLY A 162 13.51 20.39 4.90
CA GLY A 162 13.52 19.13 5.63
C GLY A 162 12.15 18.75 6.19
N ILE A 163 11.41 19.72 6.72
CA ILE A 163 10.04 19.56 7.21
C ILE A 163 9.08 19.26 6.04
N GLU A 164 9.16 20.02 4.96
CA GLU A 164 8.36 19.77 3.74
C GLU A 164 8.56 18.34 3.22
N SER A 165 9.82 17.88 3.18
CA SER A 165 10.13 16.50 2.80
C SER A 165 9.51 15.48 3.75
N ALA A 166 9.59 15.68 5.06
CA ALA A 166 9.03 14.78 6.07
C ALA A 166 7.49 14.80 6.06
N ASP A 167 6.88 15.96 5.81
CA ASP A 167 5.43 16.11 5.68
C ASP A 167 4.90 15.37 4.43
N ALA A 168 5.56 15.53 3.30
CA ALA A 168 5.25 14.77 2.08
C ALA A 168 5.40 13.26 2.31
N ALA A 169 6.44 12.81 3.02
CA ALA A 169 6.64 11.40 3.38
C ALA A 169 5.53 10.89 4.33
N PHE A 170 5.02 11.74 5.22
CA PHE A 170 3.87 11.40 6.06
C PHE A 170 2.60 11.20 5.21
N PHE A 171 2.30 12.08 4.27
CA PHE A 171 1.16 11.88 3.35
C PHE A 171 1.34 10.67 2.43
N ALA A 172 2.57 10.37 1.99
CA ALA A 172 2.89 9.15 1.25
C ALA A 172 2.56 7.89 2.08
N SER A 173 2.82 7.90 3.39
CA SER A 173 2.49 6.77 4.27
C SER A 173 0.98 6.55 4.41
N ILE A 174 0.18 7.62 4.43
CA ILE A 174 -1.28 7.55 4.48
C ILE A 174 -1.82 6.94 3.18
N THR A 175 -1.37 7.44 2.03
CA THR A 175 -1.82 6.91 0.72
C THR A 175 -1.37 5.47 0.49
N ASN A 176 -0.21 5.07 0.99
CA ASN A 176 0.25 3.68 0.98
C ASN A 176 -0.66 2.75 1.82
N GLN A 177 -1.15 3.21 2.97
CA GLN A 177 -2.12 2.47 3.76
C GLN A 177 -3.47 2.32 3.03
N GLN A 178 -3.90 3.36 2.29
CA GLN A 178 -5.10 3.29 1.45
C GLN A 178 -4.93 2.27 0.32
N ASP A 179 -3.75 2.22 -0.33
CA ASP A 179 -3.43 1.19 -1.33
C ASP A 179 -3.46 -0.22 -0.74
N ALA A 180 -2.93 -0.40 0.47
CA ALA A 180 -3.02 -1.68 1.18
C ALA A 180 -4.47 -2.12 1.41
N GLN A 181 -5.43 -1.19 1.64
CA GLN A 181 -6.86 -1.51 1.71
C GLN A 181 -7.41 -1.97 0.37
N VAL A 182 -7.05 -1.29 -0.74
CA VAL A 182 -7.46 -1.67 -2.12
C VAL A 182 -7.01 -3.10 -2.41
N LEU A 183 -5.74 -3.40 -2.17
CA LEU A 183 -5.18 -4.73 -2.40
C LEU A 183 -5.83 -5.80 -1.53
N LEU A 184 -6.00 -5.52 -0.23
CA LEU A 184 -6.61 -6.46 0.71
C LEU A 184 -8.05 -6.81 0.33
N THR A 185 -8.88 -5.81 0.01
CA THR A 185 -10.28 -6.04 -0.35
C THR A 185 -10.41 -6.89 -1.62
N ALA A 186 -9.58 -6.61 -2.63
CA ALA A 186 -9.54 -7.40 -3.86
C ALA A 186 -9.06 -8.85 -3.62
N GLN A 187 -8.02 -9.03 -2.79
CA GLN A 187 -7.52 -10.36 -2.42
C GLN A 187 -8.55 -11.20 -1.68
N VAL A 188 -9.25 -10.60 -0.69
CA VAL A 188 -10.31 -11.29 0.06
C VAL A 188 -11.45 -11.70 -0.86
N ALA A 189 -11.90 -10.82 -1.75
CA ALA A 189 -12.97 -11.11 -2.69
C ALA A 189 -12.60 -12.24 -3.66
N ASN A 190 -11.42 -12.17 -4.28
CA ASN A 190 -10.94 -13.21 -5.19
C ASN A 190 -10.78 -14.56 -4.48
N ALA A 191 -10.19 -14.59 -3.29
CA ALA A 191 -10.04 -15.82 -2.52
C ALA A 191 -11.40 -16.42 -2.12
N TYR A 192 -12.36 -15.58 -1.73
CA TYR A 192 -13.71 -16.03 -1.39
C TYR A 192 -14.45 -16.66 -2.58
N PHE A 193 -14.44 -16.01 -3.76
CA PHE A 193 -15.11 -16.56 -4.93
C PHE A 193 -14.41 -17.80 -5.46
N SER A 194 -13.08 -17.85 -5.45
CA SER A 194 -12.33 -19.07 -5.78
C SER A 194 -12.64 -20.22 -4.83
N TYR A 195 -12.82 -19.96 -3.53
CA TYR A 195 -13.27 -20.95 -2.57
C TYR A 195 -14.67 -21.49 -2.93
N ARG A 196 -15.62 -20.59 -3.26
CA ARG A 196 -16.98 -20.97 -3.67
C ARG A 196 -17.00 -21.77 -4.97
N THR A 197 -16.19 -21.35 -5.95
CA THR A 197 -16.03 -22.07 -7.21
C THR A 197 -15.52 -23.49 -6.98
N THR A 198 -14.49 -23.64 -6.16
CA THR A 198 -13.91 -24.95 -5.86
C THR A 198 -14.91 -25.85 -5.11
N GLN A 199 -15.68 -25.31 -4.16
CA GLN A 199 -16.78 -26.05 -3.52
C GLN A 199 -17.81 -26.54 -4.53
N ALA A 200 -18.22 -25.68 -5.48
CA ALA A 200 -19.19 -26.05 -6.52
C ALA A 200 -18.63 -27.11 -7.46
N ARG A 201 -17.34 -27.02 -7.82
CA ARG A 201 -16.64 -28.02 -8.64
C ARG A 201 -16.57 -29.39 -7.96
N ILE A 202 -16.25 -29.45 -6.66
CA ILE A 202 -16.27 -30.69 -5.87
C ILE A 202 -17.67 -31.31 -5.89
N LYS A 203 -18.72 -30.49 -5.69
CA LYS A 203 -20.09 -30.98 -5.75
C LYS A 203 -20.44 -31.57 -7.12
N ILE A 204 -20.10 -30.91 -8.23
CA ILE A 204 -20.31 -31.40 -9.58
C ILE A 204 -19.50 -32.69 -9.84
N ALA A 205 -18.26 -32.78 -9.35
CA ALA A 205 -17.43 -33.97 -9.46
C ALA A 205 -18.08 -35.19 -8.76
N HIS A 206 -18.61 -35.01 -7.55
CA HIS A 206 -19.33 -36.05 -6.82
C HIS A 206 -20.63 -36.48 -7.55
N GLU A 207 -21.41 -35.52 -8.07
CA GLU A 207 -22.62 -35.81 -8.82
C GLU A 207 -22.30 -36.59 -10.09
N ASN A 208 -21.24 -36.25 -10.81
CA ASN A 208 -20.77 -37.00 -11.98
C ASN A 208 -20.23 -38.38 -11.63
N ALA A 209 -19.41 -38.48 -10.58
CA ALA A 209 -18.92 -39.79 -10.12
C ALA A 209 -20.09 -40.73 -9.79
N ARG A 210 -21.19 -40.22 -9.21
CA ARG A 210 -22.41 -40.98 -8.95
C ARG A 210 -23.09 -41.45 -10.22
N ILE A 211 -23.20 -40.60 -11.24
CA ILE A 211 -23.77 -40.95 -12.54
C ILE A 211 -22.92 -42.03 -13.23
N GLN A 212 -21.62 -41.85 -13.25
CA GLN A 212 -20.64 -42.73 -13.88
C GLN A 212 -20.55 -44.09 -13.14
N LYS A 213 -20.64 -44.08 -11.82
CA LYS A 213 -20.74 -45.31 -11.01
C LYS A 213 -21.94 -46.14 -11.44
N ARG A 214 -23.09 -45.50 -11.63
CA ARG A 214 -24.30 -46.17 -12.12
C ARG A 214 -24.08 -46.77 -13.50
N SER A 215 -23.43 -46.05 -14.40
CA SER A 215 -23.08 -46.56 -15.73
C SER A 215 -22.13 -47.77 -15.65
N TYR A 216 -21.12 -47.72 -14.82
CA TYR A 216 -20.18 -48.82 -14.56
C TYR A 216 -20.88 -50.06 -13.97
N GLU A 217 -21.82 -49.89 -13.03
CA GLU A 217 -22.62 -50.97 -12.47
C GLU A 217 -23.49 -51.66 -13.52
N ILE A 218 -24.12 -50.86 -14.40
CA ILE A 218 -24.95 -51.39 -15.52
C ILE A 218 -24.06 -52.19 -16.47
N THR A 219 -22.94 -51.63 -16.96
CA THR A 219 -22.04 -52.34 -17.88
C THR A 219 -21.42 -53.58 -17.25
N THR A 220 -21.16 -53.58 -15.93
CA THR A 220 -20.70 -54.74 -15.19
C THR A 220 -21.72 -55.89 -15.23
N ASN A 221 -23.00 -55.58 -15.03
CA ASN A 221 -24.08 -56.57 -15.04
C ASN A 221 -24.31 -57.13 -16.45
N VAL A 222 -24.32 -56.26 -17.48
CA VAL A 222 -24.48 -56.65 -18.88
C VAL A 222 -23.31 -57.52 -19.38
N PHE A 223 -22.08 -57.23 -18.94
CA PHE A 223 -20.92 -58.06 -19.23
C PHE A 223 -21.03 -59.45 -18.55
N LYS A 224 -21.42 -59.48 -17.26
CA LYS A 224 -21.59 -60.73 -16.51
C LYS A 224 -22.70 -61.65 -17.10
N SER A 225 -23.73 -61.07 -17.71
CA SER A 225 -24.78 -61.85 -18.42
C SER A 225 -24.32 -62.36 -19.79
N GLY A 226 -23.14 -62.01 -20.26
CA GLY A 226 -22.60 -62.37 -21.55
C GLY A 226 -23.14 -61.57 -22.75
N GLU A 227 -23.93 -60.53 -22.48
CA GLU A 227 -24.54 -59.64 -23.48
C GLU A 227 -23.72 -58.38 -23.77
N GLY A 228 -22.66 -58.11 -23.00
CA GLY A 228 -21.87 -56.90 -23.08
C GLY A 228 -20.41 -57.11 -23.45
N SER A 229 -19.80 -56.04 -23.99
CA SER A 229 -18.36 -55.99 -24.30
C SER A 229 -17.52 -55.68 -23.05
N GLU A 230 -16.39 -56.39 -22.88
CA GLU A 230 -15.40 -56.04 -21.87
C GLU A 230 -14.84 -54.64 -22.12
N LEU A 231 -14.74 -54.20 -23.37
CA LEU A 231 -14.32 -52.85 -23.72
C LEU A 231 -15.22 -51.79 -23.07
N ASP A 232 -16.53 -51.92 -23.17
CA ASP A 232 -17.49 -50.98 -22.57
C ASP A 232 -17.37 -50.94 -21.04
N LEU A 233 -17.17 -52.12 -20.42
CA LEU A 233 -16.93 -52.24 -18.99
C LEU A 233 -15.66 -51.45 -18.56
N GLN A 234 -14.54 -51.66 -19.26
CA GLN A 234 -13.28 -51.03 -18.92
C GLN A 234 -13.33 -49.52 -19.21
N GLN A 235 -14.01 -49.06 -20.24
CA GLN A 235 -14.22 -47.65 -20.54
C GLN A 235 -15.08 -46.96 -19.46
N ALA A 236 -16.17 -47.58 -19.03
CA ALA A 236 -17.02 -47.05 -17.95
C ALA A 236 -16.26 -46.97 -16.63
N LYS A 237 -15.46 -48.01 -16.30
CA LYS A 237 -14.59 -48.04 -15.12
C LYS A 237 -13.55 -46.95 -15.16
N THR A 238 -12.86 -46.76 -16.28
CA THR A 238 -11.84 -45.72 -16.48
C THR A 238 -12.43 -44.33 -16.26
N GLN A 239 -13.59 -44.05 -16.84
CA GLN A 239 -14.23 -42.74 -16.70
C GLN A 239 -14.67 -42.47 -15.27
N TYR A 240 -15.22 -43.46 -14.56
CA TYR A 240 -15.59 -43.35 -13.16
C TYR A 240 -14.36 -43.05 -12.26
N LEU A 241 -13.28 -43.84 -12.42
CA LEU A 241 -12.06 -43.65 -11.65
C LEU A 241 -11.35 -42.33 -11.96
N ALA A 242 -11.35 -41.92 -13.25
CA ALA A 242 -10.80 -40.62 -13.65
C ALA A 242 -11.53 -39.43 -12.99
N THR A 243 -12.87 -39.50 -12.89
CA THR A 243 -13.63 -38.47 -12.18
C THR A 243 -13.37 -38.52 -10.67
N LEU A 244 -13.26 -39.69 -10.05
CA LEU A 244 -12.92 -39.81 -8.64
C LEU A 244 -11.53 -39.22 -8.31
N SER A 245 -10.57 -39.39 -9.23
CA SER A 245 -9.20 -38.84 -9.00
C SER A 245 -9.12 -37.32 -9.00
N THR A 246 -10.09 -36.61 -9.60
CA THR A 246 -10.14 -35.15 -9.58
C THR A 246 -10.60 -34.59 -8.22
N ILE A 247 -11.33 -35.39 -7.43
CA ILE A 247 -11.90 -34.92 -6.15
C ILE A 247 -10.81 -34.57 -5.13
N PRO A 248 -9.81 -35.42 -4.85
CA PRO A 248 -8.70 -35.08 -3.93
C PRO A 248 -7.92 -33.83 -4.36
N GLU A 249 -7.71 -33.62 -5.67
CA GLU A 249 -7.05 -32.43 -6.20
C GLU A 249 -7.84 -31.15 -5.86
N LEU A 250 -9.16 -31.20 -6.04
CA LEU A 250 -10.05 -30.08 -5.70
C LEU A 250 -10.13 -29.85 -4.18
N GLU A 251 -10.09 -30.89 -3.37
CA GLU A 251 -10.07 -30.80 -1.90
C GLU A 251 -8.78 -30.15 -1.40
N ILE A 252 -7.64 -30.46 -2.02
CA ILE A 252 -6.36 -29.79 -1.75
C ILE A 252 -6.50 -28.29 -2.08
N ALA A 253 -6.99 -27.94 -3.27
CA ALA A 253 -7.19 -26.55 -3.69
C ALA A 253 -8.15 -25.80 -2.76
N LEU A 254 -9.24 -26.44 -2.33
CA LEU A 254 -10.19 -25.88 -1.37
C LEU A 254 -9.52 -25.57 -0.03
N THR A 255 -8.70 -26.50 0.48
CA THR A 255 -7.99 -26.31 1.74
C THR A 255 -6.96 -25.20 1.64
N GLN A 256 -6.21 -25.11 0.54
CA GLN A 256 -5.24 -24.05 0.30
C GLN A 256 -5.92 -22.67 0.24
N THR A 257 -7.03 -22.56 -0.48
CA THR A 257 -7.79 -21.30 -0.57
C THR A 257 -8.39 -20.91 0.77
N ARG A 258 -8.93 -21.87 1.55
CA ARG A 258 -9.41 -21.62 2.91
C ARG A 258 -8.30 -21.10 3.83
N ASN A 259 -7.10 -21.68 3.75
CA ASN A 259 -5.96 -21.23 4.55
C ASN A 259 -5.48 -19.83 4.11
N ALA A 260 -5.52 -19.52 2.81
CA ALA A 260 -5.22 -18.18 2.31
C ALA A 260 -6.23 -17.14 2.86
N ILE A 261 -7.52 -17.45 2.88
CA ILE A 261 -8.54 -16.59 3.51
C ILE A 261 -8.24 -16.42 5.01
N ALA A 262 -7.87 -17.49 5.73
CA ALA A 262 -7.55 -17.38 7.15
C ALA A 262 -6.41 -16.38 7.40
N ILE A 263 -5.34 -16.42 6.60
CA ILE A 263 -4.22 -15.49 6.70
C ILE A 263 -4.68 -14.05 6.42
N LEU A 264 -5.50 -13.84 5.38
CA LEU A 264 -6.05 -12.51 5.07
C LEU A 264 -6.90 -11.96 6.23
N LEU A 265 -7.57 -12.83 6.98
CA LEU A 265 -8.34 -12.48 8.18
C LEU A 265 -7.51 -12.37 9.46
N GLY A 266 -6.18 -12.51 9.40
CA GLY A 266 -5.31 -12.51 10.58
C GLY A 266 -5.53 -13.72 11.51
N LYS A 267 -5.99 -14.85 10.96
CA LYS A 267 -6.32 -16.07 11.73
C LYS A 267 -5.38 -17.22 11.38
N GLN A 268 -5.22 -18.14 12.31
CA GLN A 268 -4.50 -19.39 12.05
C GLN A 268 -5.24 -20.24 11.00
N PRO A 269 -4.51 -21.00 10.15
CA PRO A 269 -5.11 -21.97 9.25
C PRO A 269 -6.01 -22.96 9.98
N GLY A 270 -7.12 -23.34 9.38
CA GLY A 270 -8.07 -24.29 9.98
C GLY A 270 -9.50 -24.04 9.56
N VAL A 271 -10.43 -24.45 10.40
CA VAL A 271 -11.87 -24.30 10.17
C VAL A 271 -12.28 -22.83 10.31
N LEU A 272 -12.95 -22.31 9.29
CA LEU A 272 -13.59 -21.00 9.29
C LEU A 272 -15.13 -21.19 9.34
N PRO A 273 -15.76 -21.30 10.51
CA PRO A 273 -17.18 -21.70 10.65
C PRO A 273 -18.14 -20.86 9.82
N LYS A 274 -17.81 -19.59 9.57
CA LYS A 274 -18.64 -18.68 8.76
C LYS A 274 -18.65 -19.01 7.26
N LEU A 275 -17.58 -19.63 6.74
CA LEU A 275 -17.51 -20.10 5.36
C LEU A 275 -18.27 -21.42 5.18
N GLU A 276 -18.27 -22.28 6.19
CA GLU A 276 -18.86 -23.62 6.14
C GLU A 276 -20.38 -23.63 6.36
N GLN A 277 -20.93 -22.66 7.08
CA GLN A 277 -22.37 -22.58 7.40
C GLN A 277 -23.27 -22.30 6.20
N THR A 278 -22.74 -21.99 5.03
CA THR A 278 -23.55 -21.73 3.83
C THR A 278 -23.81 -23.04 3.07
N THR A 279 -24.60 -23.93 3.65
CA THR A 279 -25.09 -25.17 3.00
C THR A 279 -26.18 -24.92 1.96
N ALA A 280 -26.78 -23.73 1.94
CA ALA A 280 -27.75 -23.33 0.92
C ALA A 280 -27.13 -23.32 -0.47
N LYS A 281 -27.93 -23.59 -1.49
CA LYS A 281 -27.52 -23.48 -2.90
C LYS A 281 -27.00 -22.06 -3.11
N TYR A 282 -25.69 -21.93 -3.32
CA TYR A 282 -25.07 -20.63 -3.57
C TYR A 282 -25.57 -20.08 -4.91
N GLU A 283 -26.16 -18.89 -4.86
CA GLU A 283 -26.60 -18.17 -6.05
C GLU A 283 -25.49 -17.20 -6.47
N TRP A 284 -25.00 -17.40 -7.69
CA TRP A 284 -23.97 -16.54 -8.24
C TRP A 284 -24.50 -15.14 -8.50
N PRO A 285 -23.77 -14.08 -8.13
CA PRO A 285 -24.22 -12.71 -8.34
C PRO A 285 -24.42 -12.43 -9.84
N ALA A 286 -25.57 -11.87 -10.17
CA ALA A 286 -25.94 -11.48 -11.52
C ALA A 286 -25.62 -10.00 -11.74
N ILE A 287 -24.37 -9.70 -12.07
CA ILE A 287 -23.90 -8.33 -12.34
C ILE A 287 -23.91 -8.11 -13.85
N SER A 288 -24.42 -6.96 -14.29
CA SER A 288 -24.41 -6.59 -15.70
C SER A 288 -23.18 -5.74 -16.03
N PRO A 289 -22.46 -6.02 -17.15
CA PRO A 289 -21.36 -5.17 -17.61
C PRO A 289 -21.74 -3.70 -17.88
N LYS A 290 -23.04 -3.42 -18.06
CA LYS A 290 -23.55 -2.06 -18.30
C LYS A 290 -23.26 -1.07 -17.17
N TYR A 291 -22.93 -1.54 -15.96
CA TYR A 291 -22.53 -0.66 -14.84
C TYR A 291 -21.17 0.01 -15.06
N PHE A 292 -20.34 -0.50 -15.98
CA PHE A 292 -18.96 -0.06 -16.18
C PHE A 292 -18.75 0.72 -17.50
N GLN A 293 -19.78 1.35 -18.03
CA GLN A 293 -19.76 2.00 -19.35
C GLN A 293 -18.98 3.32 -19.39
N TYR A 294 -18.64 3.92 -18.24
CA TYR A 294 -17.90 5.18 -18.19
C TYR A 294 -16.87 5.19 -17.06
N ILE A 295 -15.60 5.15 -17.44
CA ILE A 295 -14.45 5.25 -16.54
C ILE A 295 -13.70 6.54 -16.92
N PRO A 296 -13.87 7.64 -16.17
CA PRO A 296 -13.19 8.88 -16.49
C PRO A 296 -11.69 8.78 -16.17
N ALA A 297 -10.84 9.33 -17.05
CA ALA A 297 -9.38 9.29 -16.93
C ALA A 297 -8.86 9.86 -15.59
N ASN A 298 -9.58 10.84 -15.02
CA ASN A 298 -9.21 11.43 -13.73
C ASN A 298 -9.34 10.46 -12.52
N LEU A 299 -9.95 9.26 -12.70
CA LEU A 299 -9.93 8.24 -11.65
C LEU A 299 -8.53 7.64 -11.46
N LEU A 300 -7.69 7.64 -12.49
CA LEU A 300 -6.32 7.13 -12.36
C LEU A 300 -5.52 7.95 -11.35
N THR A 301 -5.60 9.28 -11.39
CA THR A 301 -4.88 10.14 -10.43
C THR A 301 -5.41 10.05 -9.00
N ARG A 302 -6.62 9.48 -8.79
CA ARG A 302 -7.17 9.24 -7.46
C ARG A 302 -6.70 7.92 -6.84
N ARG A 303 -6.04 7.07 -7.61
CA ARG A 303 -5.50 5.81 -7.09
C ARG A 303 -4.49 6.09 -5.97
N PRO A 304 -4.59 5.37 -4.85
CA PRO A 304 -3.70 5.61 -3.72
C PRO A 304 -2.22 5.35 -4.03
N ASP A 305 -1.90 4.37 -4.88
CA ASP A 305 -0.53 4.07 -5.31
C ASP A 305 0.09 5.22 -6.13
N ILE A 306 -0.67 5.82 -7.06
CA ILE A 306 -0.24 6.99 -7.84
C ILE A 306 -0.04 8.20 -6.92
N ARG A 307 -0.97 8.43 -5.98
CA ARG A 307 -0.83 9.50 -4.99
C ARG A 307 0.40 9.29 -4.08
N THR A 308 0.70 8.05 -3.73
CA THR A 308 1.92 7.73 -2.97
C THR A 308 3.17 8.12 -3.75
N ALA A 309 3.22 7.80 -5.05
CA ALA A 309 4.34 8.19 -5.91
C ALA A 309 4.45 9.72 -6.06
N ALA A 310 3.34 10.44 -6.20
CA ALA A 310 3.33 11.91 -6.25
C ALA A 310 3.91 12.52 -4.95
N TRP A 311 3.50 12.02 -3.79
CA TRP A 311 4.06 12.47 -2.50
C TRP A 311 5.54 12.14 -2.34
N GLN A 312 6.03 11.03 -2.91
CA GLN A 312 7.46 10.71 -2.93
C GLN A 312 8.25 11.68 -3.81
N VAL A 313 7.69 12.10 -4.94
CA VAL A 313 8.27 13.16 -5.79
C VAL A 313 8.34 14.48 -4.99
N ALA A 314 7.28 14.86 -4.29
CA ALA A 314 7.24 16.05 -3.44
C ALA A 314 8.32 16.00 -2.34
N ALA A 315 8.44 14.88 -1.64
CA ALA A 315 9.45 14.69 -0.62
C ALA A 315 10.88 14.85 -1.17
N GLN A 316 11.15 14.31 -2.35
CA GLN A 316 12.46 14.40 -3.00
C GLN A 316 12.75 15.79 -3.57
N SER A 317 11.74 16.50 -4.07
CA SER A 317 11.88 17.90 -4.52
C SER A 317 12.41 18.79 -3.38
N ALA A 318 11.82 18.66 -2.19
CA ALA A 318 12.27 19.38 -1.02
C ALA A 318 13.72 19.04 -0.60
N GLN A 319 14.20 17.80 -0.85
CA GLN A 319 15.59 17.39 -0.57
C GLN A 319 16.63 18.11 -1.43
N ILE A 320 16.25 18.62 -2.61
CA ILE A 320 17.13 19.47 -3.42
C ILE A 320 17.41 20.76 -2.65
N GLY A 321 16.37 21.41 -2.11
CA GLY A 321 16.53 22.64 -1.33
C GLY A 321 17.36 22.43 -0.05
N VAL A 322 17.22 21.26 0.62
CA VAL A 322 18.11 20.90 1.74
C VAL A 322 19.57 20.85 1.30
N ALA A 323 19.86 20.26 0.14
CA ALA A 323 21.22 20.18 -0.40
C ALA A 323 21.74 21.53 -0.91
N GLU A 324 20.90 22.36 -1.53
CA GLU A 324 21.27 23.71 -2.00
C GLU A 324 21.58 24.67 -0.84
N ALA A 325 20.95 24.49 0.31
CA ALA A 325 21.25 25.30 1.50
C ALA A 325 22.74 25.19 1.94
N ASP A 326 23.43 24.08 1.62
CA ASP A 326 24.85 23.89 1.92
C ASP A 326 25.79 24.84 1.12
N TYR A 327 25.31 25.50 0.06
CA TYR A 327 26.08 26.55 -0.65
C TYR A 327 26.26 27.82 0.18
N TYR A 328 25.41 28.02 1.16
CA TYR A 328 25.32 29.23 1.93
C TYR A 328 25.92 29.07 3.32
N PRO A 329 26.34 30.18 3.99
CA PRO A 329 26.86 30.10 5.33
C PRO A 329 25.79 29.71 6.34
N ALA A 330 26.03 28.67 7.13
CA ALA A 330 25.20 28.33 8.29
C ALA A 330 25.44 29.36 9.41
N ILE A 331 24.39 30.02 9.87
CA ILE A 331 24.43 31.02 10.92
C ILE A 331 23.84 30.40 12.19
N SER A 332 24.64 30.38 13.26
CA SER A 332 24.25 29.78 14.54
C SER A 332 24.40 30.78 15.70
N LEU A 333 23.52 30.64 16.66
CA LEU A 333 23.69 31.23 17.99
C LEU A 333 24.20 30.14 18.93
N PHE A 334 25.25 30.46 19.69
CA PHE A 334 25.72 29.52 20.70
C PHE A 334 25.79 30.20 22.06
N GLY A 335 25.59 29.43 23.12
CA GLY A 335 25.73 29.85 24.50
C GLY A 335 26.32 28.74 25.34
N THR A 336 27.30 29.09 26.18
CA THR A 336 27.84 28.18 27.18
C THR A 336 27.87 28.83 28.53
N ILE A 337 27.46 28.11 29.56
CA ILE A 337 27.69 28.49 30.96
C ILE A 337 28.40 27.30 31.61
N GLY A 338 29.52 27.55 32.22
CA GLY A 338 30.34 26.48 32.77
C GLY A 338 30.99 26.89 34.09
N TRP A 339 31.28 25.87 34.88
CA TRP A 339 32.11 25.95 36.07
C TRP A 339 33.20 24.89 35.97
N SER A 340 34.42 25.28 36.40
CA SER A 340 35.54 24.36 36.54
C SER A 340 36.34 24.68 37.77
N GLY A 341 36.81 23.66 38.50
CA GLY A 341 37.60 23.81 39.72
C GLY A 341 38.54 22.64 39.94
N SER A 342 39.58 22.86 40.70
CA SER A 342 40.53 21.83 41.10
C SER A 342 40.09 21.01 42.32
N ASP A 343 39.11 21.54 43.06
CA ASP A 343 38.43 20.87 44.16
C ASP A 343 36.95 21.29 44.23
N LEU A 344 36.16 20.57 45.02
CA LEU A 344 34.71 20.83 45.19
C LEU A 344 34.44 21.89 46.30
N SER A 345 35.48 22.45 46.92
CA SER A 345 35.36 23.41 48.01
C SER A 345 35.26 24.87 47.55
N GLY A 346 35.47 25.13 46.26
CA GLY A 346 35.37 26.47 45.66
C GLY A 346 36.58 27.34 45.85
N SER A 347 37.73 26.81 46.29
CA SER A 347 38.92 27.62 46.59
C SER A 347 39.73 28.07 45.37
N SER A 348 39.48 27.47 44.19
CA SER A 348 40.13 27.81 42.90
C SER A 348 39.22 27.60 41.70
N ASP A 349 38.02 28.20 41.74
CA ASP A 349 36.97 28.00 40.77
C ASP A 349 36.97 29.06 39.67
N THR A 350 36.65 28.63 38.47
CA THR A 350 36.43 29.52 37.34
C THR A 350 35.00 29.30 36.81
N SER A 351 34.20 30.35 36.77
CA SER A 351 32.92 30.38 36.10
C SER A 351 33.07 31.06 34.73
N SER A 352 32.55 30.46 33.70
CA SER A 352 32.56 31.02 32.35
C SER A 352 31.15 31.17 31.81
N PHE A 353 30.88 32.29 31.18
CA PHE A 353 29.67 32.56 30.42
C PHE A 353 30.08 33.14 29.07
N ILE A 354 29.69 32.44 27.99
CA ILE A 354 29.96 32.84 26.62
C ILE A 354 28.65 32.75 25.84
N ILE A 355 28.32 33.79 25.11
CA ILE A 355 27.18 33.82 24.19
C ILE A 355 27.57 34.64 22.96
N GLY A 356 27.18 34.18 21.80
CA GLY A 356 27.42 34.93 20.57
C GLY A 356 26.89 34.27 19.32
N PRO A 357 26.81 35.02 18.22
CA PRO A 357 26.60 34.46 16.90
C PRO A 357 27.90 33.85 16.37
N SER A 358 27.75 32.79 15.56
CA SER A 358 28.82 32.20 14.75
C SER A 358 28.30 31.89 13.36
N PHE A 359 29.19 31.85 12.39
CA PHE A 359 28.86 31.33 11.07
C PHE A 359 29.93 30.37 10.61
N THR A 360 29.48 29.37 9.84
CA THR A 360 30.36 28.39 9.18
C THR A 360 30.02 28.37 7.72
N TRP A 361 31.02 28.53 6.84
CA TRP A 361 30.84 28.51 5.39
C TRP A 361 31.93 27.67 4.71
N ASN A 362 31.50 26.69 3.95
CA ASN A 362 32.39 25.83 3.17
C ASN A 362 32.74 26.52 1.86
N ILE A 363 33.85 27.33 1.83
CA ILE A 363 34.22 28.12 0.64
C ILE A 363 34.95 27.28 -0.41
N LEU A 364 35.71 26.29 0.01
CA LEU A 364 36.47 25.39 -0.89
C LEU A 364 36.09 23.94 -0.57
N ASP A 365 35.19 23.39 -1.36
CA ASP A 365 34.67 22.05 -1.14
C ASP A 365 34.90 21.07 -2.33
N TYR A 366 35.59 21.54 -3.36
CA TYR A 366 35.95 20.75 -4.55
C TYR A 366 34.72 20.08 -5.20
N ASP A 367 33.68 20.85 -5.45
CA ASP A 367 32.40 20.47 -6.07
C ASP A 367 31.59 19.43 -5.29
N ARG A 368 31.91 19.20 -4.01
CA ARG A 368 31.17 18.23 -3.16
C ARG A 368 29.72 18.62 -2.99
N ILE A 369 29.42 19.88 -2.72
CA ILE A 369 28.06 20.40 -2.54
C ILE A 369 27.33 20.33 -3.88
N GLU A 370 27.93 20.82 -4.97
CA GLU A 370 27.34 20.78 -6.31
C GLU A 370 26.98 19.34 -6.73
N ASN A 371 27.87 18.39 -6.50
CA ASN A 371 27.61 16.99 -6.82
C ASN A 371 26.52 16.40 -5.91
N ASN A 372 26.38 16.85 -4.64
CA ASN A 372 25.28 16.44 -3.79
C ASN A 372 23.92 16.95 -4.33
N VAL A 373 23.85 18.21 -4.76
CA VAL A 373 22.64 18.76 -5.42
C VAL A 373 22.30 17.97 -6.67
N ARG A 374 23.29 17.67 -7.54
CA ARG A 374 23.11 16.83 -8.74
C ARG A 374 22.60 15.43 -8.42
N ILE A 375 23.03 14.86 -7.29
CA ILE A 375 22.51 13.57 -6.82
C ILE A 375 21.02 13.67 -6.47
N GLN A 376 20.62 14.72 -5.72
CA GLN A 376 19.22 14.90 -5.35
C GLN A 376 18.33 15.18 -6.56
N ASP A 377 18.80 16.00 -7.50
CA ASP A 377 18.13 16.27 -8.78
C ASP A 377 17.94 14.99 -9.61
N SER A 378 19.00 14.19 -9.75
CA SER A 378 18.91 12.90 -10.46
C SER A 378 17.94 11.93 -9.78
N ARG A 379 17.83 11.95 -8.45
CA ARG A 379 16.84 11.15 -7.71
C ARG A 379 15.42 11.65 -7.94
N LEU A 380 15.22 12.98 -7.99
CA LEU A 380 13.95 13.57 -8.35
C LEU A 380 13.50 13.09 -9.73
N GLN A 381 14.38 13.17 -10.74
CA GLN A 381 14.07 12.71 -12.09
C GLN A 381 13.72 11.21 -12.12
N GLN A 382 14.45 10.36 -11.36
CA GLN A 382 14.11 8.94 -11.25
C GLN A 382 12.70 8.71 -10.71
N LEU A 383 12.28 9.47 -9.69
CA LEU A 383 10.93 9.35 -9.13
C LEU A 383 9.87 9.90 -10.09
N MET A 384 10.16 10.93 -10.87
CA MET A 384 9.25 11.43 -11.91
C MET A 384 9.03 10.38 -13.01
N GLU A 385 10.09 9.72 -13.47
CA GLU A 385 9.97 8.60 -14.43
C GLU A 385 9.20 7.41 -13.85
N GLN A 386 9.42 7.09 -12.56
CA GLN A 386 8.66 6.05 -11.88
C GLN A 386 7.17 6.41 -11.76
N TYR A 387 6.85 7.66 -11.46
CA TYR A 387 5.48 8.16 -11.42
C TYR A 387 4.80 7.99 -12.79
N GLN A 388 5.44 8.46 -13.88
CA GLN A 388 4.91 8.32 -15.24
C GLN A 388 4.70 6.85 -15.63
N SER A 389 5.68 6.00 -15.32
CA SER A 389 5.57 4.56 -15.55
C SER A 389 4.41 3.92 -14.78
N LEU A 390 4.18 4.36 -13.53
CA LEU A 390 3.07 3.87 -12.71
C LEU A 390 1.71 4.29 -13.29
N VAL A 391 1.58 5.52 -13.79
CA VAL A 391 0.35 5.99 -14.46
C VAL A 391 0.08 5.20 -15.73
N LEU A 392 1.12 4.90 -16.54
CA LEU A 392 0.98 4.01 -17.72
C LEU A 392 0.53 2.60 -17.32
N GLN A 393 1.12 2.04 -16.26
CA GLN A 393 0.72 0.74 -15.74
C GLN A 393 -0.73 0.74 -15.25
N ALA A 394 -1.17 1.81 -14.58
CA ALA A 394 -2.55 1.95 -14.13
C ALA A 394 -3.54 2.03 -15.31
N ALA A 395 -3.22 2.79 -16.35
CA ALA A 395 -4.03 2.85 -17.57
C ALA A 395 -4.15 1.48 -18.23
N LYS A 396 -3.02 0.76 -18.36
CA LYS A 396 -2.99 -0.62 -18.85
C LYS A 396 -3.88 -1.54 -18.02
N GLU A 397 -3.80 -1.47 -16.70
CA GLU A 397 -4.61 -2.31 -15.79
C GLU A 397 -6.12 -2.06 -15.95
N VAL A 398 -6.53 -0.81 -16.13
CA VAL A 398 -7.92 -0.46 -16.37
C VAL A 398 -8.38 -0.97 -17.75
N ASP A 399 -7.56 -0.78 -18.79
CA ASP A 399 -7.88 -1.27 -20.14
C ASP A 399 -7.98 -2.79 -20.18
N ASP A 400 -6.97 -3.50 -19.69
CA ASP A 400 -6.95 -4.97 -19.63
C ASP A 400 -8.14 -5.53 -18.84
N SER A 401 -8.47 -4.95 -17.68
CA SER A 401 -9.56 -5.43 -16.83
C SER A 401 -10.95 -5.14 -17.42
N SER A 402 -11.14 -3.99 -18.05
CA SER A 402 -12.39 -3.63 -18.71
C SER A 402 -12.65 -4.49 -19.94
N TYR A 403 -11.62 -4.74 -20.76
CA TYR A 403 -11.72 -5.64 -21.92
C TYR A 403 -11.93 -7.10 -21.49
N SER A 404 -11.23 -7.55 -20.45
CA SER A 404 -11.42 -8.87 -19.85
C SER A 404 -12.86 -9.06 -19.37
N LEU A 405 -13.45 -8.07 -18.70
CA LEU A 405 -14.84 -8.12 -18.24
C LEU A 405 -15.82 -8.29 -19.39
N LEU A 406 -15.64 -7.54 -20.49
CA LEU A 406 -16.47 -7.64 -21.67
C LEU A 406 -16.40 -9.05 -22.29
N LYS A 407 -15.19 -9.55 -22.50
CA LYS A 407 -14.95 -10.84 -23.19
C LYS A 407 -15.29 -12.05 -22.33
N THR A 408 -15.05 -11.99 -21.03
CA THR A 408 -15.50 -13.06 -20.13
C THR A 408 -17.03 -13.14 -20.03
N ASN A 409 -17.74 -12.01 -20.13
CA ASN A 409 -19.20 -12.02 -20.21
C ASN A 409 -19.72 -12.66 -21.51
N GLU A 410 -19.12 -12.32 -22.65
CA GLU A 410 -19.44 -12.99 -23.94
C GLU A 410 -19.19 -14.51 -23.85
N GLN A 411 -18.03 -14.90 -23.32
CA GLN A 411 -17.66 -16.30 -23.11
C GLN A 411 -18.67 -17.03 -22.22
N LYS A 412 -19.07 -16.38 -21.09
CA LYS A 412 -20.05 -16.93 -20.15
C LYS A 412 -21.37 -17.26 -20.85
N LEU A 413 -21.89 -16.35 -21.67
CA LEU A 413 -23.15 -16.56 -22.42
C LEU A 413 -23.04 -17.74 -23.39
N LEU A 414 -21.89 -17.93 -24.03
CA LEU A 414 -21.65 -19.05 -24.94
C LEU A 414 -21.53 -20.39 -24.19
N VAL A 415 -20.79 -20.39 -23.08
CA VAL A 415 -20.60 -21.58 -22.23
C VAL A 415 -21.91 -22.01 -21.59
N ASP A 416 -22.76 -21.08 -21.14
CA ASP A 416 -24.09 -21.38 -20.60
C ASP A 416 -25.01 -22.06 -21.66
N LYS A 417 -24.93 -21.59 -22.91
CA LYS A 417 -25.64 -22.25 -24.04
C LYS A 417 -25.08 -23.65 -24.34
N SER A 418 -23.75 -23.78 -24.34
CA SER A 418 -23.08 -25.08 -24.58
C SER A 418 -23.41 -26.10 -23.50
N LEU A 419 -23.43 -25.67 -22.21
CA LEU A 419 -23.85 -26.55 -21.11
C LEU A 419 -25.28 -27.04 -21.27
N LYS A 420 -26.24 -26.17 -21.63
CA LYS A 420 -27.62 -26.57 -21.89
C LYS A 420 -27.71 -27.58 -23.05
N ALA A 421 -26.94 -27.38 -24.12
CA ALA A 421 -26.91 -28.31 -25.26
C ALA A 421 -26.31 -29.68 -24.87
N SER A 422 -25.21 -29.70 -24.07
CA SER A 422 -24.60 -30.95 -23.61
C SER A 422 -25.50 -31.73 -22.64
N GLN A 423 -26.23 -31.03 -21.76
CA GLN A 423 -27.24 -31.65 -20.89
C GLN A 423 -28.36 -32.33 -21.72
N ARG A 424 -28.84 -31.64 -22.77
CA ARG A 424 -29.85 -32.20 -23.67
C ARG A 424 -29.30 -33.38 -24.46
N ALA A 425 -28.06 -33.30 -24.95
CA ALA A 425 -27.40 -34.40 -25.66
C ALA A 425 -27.28 -35.65 -24.78
N LEU A 426 -26.86 -35.49 -23.50
CA LEU A 426 -26.81 -36.61 -22.56
C LEU A 426 -28.19 -37.24 -22.31
N ALA A 427 -29.22 -36.40 -22.13
CA ALA A 427 -30.58 -36.91 -21.94
C ALA A 427 -31.03 -37.75 -23.15
N LEU A 428 -30.78 -37.29 -24.39
CA LEU A 428 -31.12 -38.00 -25.61
C LEU A 428 -30.28 -39.28 -25.80
N ALA A 429 -28.96 -39.23 -25.50
CA ALA A 429 -28.08 -40.39 -25.57
C ALA A 429 -28.56 -41.51 -24.63
N ASN A 430 -28.95 -41.17 -23.40
CA ASN A 430 -29.50 -42.12 -22.44
C ASN A 430 -30.82 -42.78 -22.92
N VAL A 431 -31.72 -42.00 -23.57
CA VAL A 431 -32.97 -42.56 -24.12
C VAL A 431 -32.66 -43.51 -25.26
N ARG A 432 -31.85 -43.08 -26.25
CA ARG A 432 -31.50 -43.90 -27.42
C ARG A 432 -30.79 -45.19 -27.05
N TYR A 433 -29.91 -45.16 -26.07
CA TYR A 433 -29.24 -46.36 -25.56
C TYR A 433 -30.24 -47.34 -24.93
N ARG A 434 -31.17 -46.88 -24.09
CA ARG A 434 -32.20 -47.70 -23.47
C ARG A 434 -33.15 -48.36 -24.48
N GLU A 435 -33.44 -47.65 -25.57
CA GLU A 435 -34.28 -48.14 -26.66
C GLU A 435 -33.51 -49.03 -27.69
N GLY A 436 -32.21 -49.26 -27.47
CA GLY A 436 -31.36 -50.06 -28.34
C GLY A 436 -30.93 -49.39 -29.65
N TYR A 437 -31.17 -48.09 -29.83
CA TYR A 437 -30.83 -47.33 -31.05
C TYR A 437 -29.42 -46.78 -31.07
N SER A 438 -28.62 -46.96 -30.01
CA SER A 438 -27.28 -46.41 -29.89
C SER A 438 -26.42 -47.24 -28.95
N ASP A 439 -25.13 -47.32 -29.24
CA ASP A 439 -24.10 -47.95 -28.41
C ASP A 439 -23.85 -47.17 -27.13
N PHE A 440 -23.31 -47.85 -26.14
CA PHE A 440 -22.98 -47.28 -24.83
C PHE A 440 -21.90 -46.18 -24.92
N GLN A 441 -20.99 -46.28 -25.90
CA GLN A 441 -19.96 -45.27 -26.16
C GLN A 441 -20.53 -43.85 -26.29
N ARG A 442 -21.71 -43.72 -26.98
CA ARG A 442 -22.40 -42.42 -27.13
C ARG A 442 -22.85 -41.83 -25.80
N VAL A 443 -23.24 -42.67 -24.85
CA VAL A 443 -23.59 -42.22 -23.48
C VAL A 443 -22.36 -41.74 -22.75
N LEU A 444 -21.25 -42.48 -22.82
CA LEU A 444 -19.99 -42.10 -22.18
C LEU A 444 -19.45 -40.77 -22.73
N ASP A 445 -19.49 -40.58 -24.05
CA ASP A 445 -19.05 -39.34 -24.69
C ASP A 445 -19.93 -38.15 -24.29
N ALA A 446 -21.24 -38.32 -24.23
CA ALA A 446 -22.18 -37.31 -23.78
C ALA A 446 -22.00 -36.95 -22.28
N GLN A 447 -21.72 -37.95 -21.42
CA GLN A 447 -21.40 -37.73 -20.00
C GLN A 447 -20.11 -36.92 -19.85
N ARG A 448 -19.06 -37.28 -20.59
CA ARG A 448 -17.78 -36.59 -20.58
C ARG A 448 -17.93 -35.14 -21.04
N ALA A 449 -18.65 -34.93 -22.15
CA ALA A 449 -18.92 -33.58 -22.66
C ALA A 449 -19.72 -32.73 -21.66
N MET A 450 -20.78 -33.28 -21.06
CA MET A 450 -21.60 -32.56 -20.07
C MET A 450 -20.79 -32.17 -18.83
N PHE A 451 -19.94 -33.08 -18.31
CA PHE A 451 -19.07 -32.78 -17.17
C PHE A 451 -18.07 -31.67 -17.49
N SER A 452 -17.36 -31.79 -18.61
CA SER A 452 -16.43 -30.80 -19.07
C SER A 452 -17.06 -29.40 -19.21
N GLN A 453 -18.28 -29.33 -19.77
CA GLN A 453 -18.99 -28.05 -19.89
C GLN A 453 -19.51 -27.51 -18.55
N SER A 454 -19.88 -28.39 -17.61
CA SER A 454 -20.27 -27.97 -16.24
C SER A 454 -19.10 -27.38 -15.47
N ASP A 455 -17.92 -28.00 -15.53
CA ASP A 455 -16.71 -27.50 -14.91
C ASP A 455 -16.26 -26.18 -15.55
N ARG A 456 -16.27 -26.12 -16.90
CA ARG A 456 -15.95 -24.90 -17.65
C ARG A 456 -16.88 -23.73 -17.29
N GLN A 457 -18.15 -23.98 -17.09
CA GLN A 457 -19.15 -22.97 -16.71
C GLN A 457 -18.81 -22.35 -15.36
N LEU A 458 -18.41 -23.14 -14.36
CA LEU A 458 -17.99 -22.63 -13.06
C LEU A 458 -16.71 -21.81 -13.13
N LEU A 459 -15.70 -22.29 -13.88
CA LEU A 459 -14.45 -21.57 -14.09
C LEU A 459 -14.65 -20.24 -14.83
N THR A 460 -15.54 -20.23 -15.84
CA THR A 460 -15.87 -19.01 -16.58
C THR A 460 -16.63 -18.01 -15.70
N GLN A 461 -17.49 -18.50 -14.82
CA GLN A 461 -18.18 -17.66 -13.82
C GLN A 461 -17.19 -17.02 -12.83
N ASP A 462 -16.21 -17.80 -12.35
CA ASP A 462 -15.14 -17.30 -11.48
C ASP A 462 -14.29 -16.23 -12.19
N SER A 463 -13.88 -16.49 -13.43
CA SER A 463 -13.13 -15.54 -14.26
C SER A 463 -13.91 -14.25 -14.51
N TYR A 464 -15.22 -14.32 -14.70
CA TYR A 464 -16.08 -13.16 -14.86
C TYR A 464 -16.09 -12.30 -13.58
N ILE A 465 -16.24 -12.91 -12.41
CA ILE A 465 -16.20 -12.23 -11.13
C ILE A 465 -14.82 -11.63 -10.86
N ALA A 466 -13.76 -12.41 -11.14
CA ALA A 466 -12.39 -11.93 -11.01
C ALA A 466 -12.10 -10.70 -11.89
N SER A 467 -12.69 -10.65 -13.10
CA SER A 467 -12.60 -9.46 -13.98
C SER A 467 -13.26 -8.23 -13.36
N ILE A 468 -14.41 -8.40 -12.68
CA ILE A 468 -15.08 -7.30 -11.96
C ILE A 468 -14.21 -6.81 -10.81
N VAL A 469 -13.68 -7.72 -9.97
CA VAL A 469 -12.80 -7.39 -8.86
C VAL A 469 -11.54 -6.67 -9.36
N SER A 470 -10.94 -7.18 -10.46
CA SER A 470 -9.77 -6.57 -11.09
C SER A 470 -10.04 -5.15 -11.57
N LEU A 471 -11.22 -4.92 -12.19
CA LEU A 471 -11.62 -3.61 -12.65
C LEU A 471 -11.77 -2.61 -11.49
N TYR A 472 -12.45 -2.97 -10.40
CA TYR A 472 -12.56 -2.09 -9.24
C TYR A 472 -11.20 -1.81 -8.59
N LYS A 473 -10.35 -2.84 -8.49
CA LYS A 473 -8.96 -2.67 -8.01
C LYS A 473 -8.19 -1.71 -8.91
N SER A 474 -8.24 -1.88 -10.24
CA SER A 474 -7.50 -1.03 -11.18
C SER A 474 -7.98 0.43 -11.19
N MET A 475 -9.23 0.67 -10.81
CA MET A 475 -9.78 2.02 -10.59
C MET A 475 -9.46 2.58 -9.18
N GLY A 476 -8.71 1.84 -8.35
CA GLY A 476 -8.38 2.26 -6.99
C GLY A 476 -9.54 2.19 -6.00
N GLY A 477 -10.54 1.32 -6.23
CA GLY A 477 -11.68 1.15 -5.33
C GLY A 477 -11.37 0.27 -4.12
N GLY A 478 -12.13 0.43 -3.02
CA GLY A 478 -12.06 -0.45 -1.85
C GLY A 478 -11.36 0.13 -0.62
N TRP A 479 -10.99 1.40 -0.65
CA TRP A 479 -10.43 2.09 0.51
C TRP A 479 -11.37 3.20 1.01
N SER A 480 -11.25 3.49 2.28
CA SER A 480 -11.92 4.61 2.95
C SER A 480 -10.93 5.36 3.83
N LYS A 481 -11.20 6.64 4.08
CA LYS A 481 -10.42 7.39 5.07
C LYS A 481 -10.62 6.74 6.43
N MET A 482 -9.52 6.39 7.10
CA MET A 482 -9.53 5.84 8.45
C MET A 482 -9.06 6.91 9.43
N SER A 483 -9.65 6.94 10.62
CA SER A 483 -9.15 7.74 11.74
C SER A 483 -7.93 7.05 12.38
N GLY A 484 -7.14 7.80 13.14
CA GLY A 484 -6.01 7.22 13.88
C GLY A 484 -6.43 6.04 14.79
N ASP A 485 -7.66 6.09 15.31
CA ASP A 485 -8.22 5.05 16.16
C ASP A 485 -8.54 3.73 15.42
N GLU A 486 -8.76 3.80 14.12
CA GLU A 486 -9.09 2.64 13.28
C GLU A 486 -7.86 1.96 12.68
N LEU A 487 -6.69 2.65 12.62
CA LEU A 487 -5.46 2.14 12.02
C LEU A 487 -4.90 0.93 12.77
N ILE A 488 -5.02 0.93 14.09
CA ILE A 488 -4.50 -0.13 14.96
C ILE A 488 -5.54 -0.50 16.01
N SER A 489 -5.53 -1.77 16.45
CA SER A 489 -6.45 -2.21 17.49
C SER A 489 -6.15 -1.52 18.83
N THR A 490 -7.19 -1.35 19.66
CA THR A 490 -7.09 -0.78 21.01
C THR A 490 -6.00 -1.46 21.84
N LYS A 491 -5.93 -2.80 21.78
CA LYS A 491 -4.90 -3.58 22.48
C LYS A 491 -3.46 -3.21 22.04
N VAL A 492 -3.23 -3.01 20.74
CA VAL A 492 -1.91 -2.61 20.22
C VAL A 492 -1.57 -1.21 20.71
N ARG A 493 -2.54 -0.28 20.69
CA ARG A 493 -2.37 1.08 21.17
C ARG A 493 -2.01 1.12 22.65
N GLU A 494 -2.76 0.43 23.50
CA GLU A 494 -2.48 0.32 24.92
C GLU A 494 -1.07 -0.22 25.18
N THR A 495 -0.68 -1.30 24.49
CA THR A 495 0.66 -1.89 24.60
C THR A 495 1.76 -0.90 24.16
N MET A 496 1.51 -0.06 23.16
CA MET A 496 2.47 0.97 22.72
C MET A 496 2.60 2.08 23.77
N GLN A 497 1.47 2.54 24.35
CA GLN A 497 1.44 3.55 25.38
C GLN A 497 2.11 3.07 26.68
N GLU A 498 1.97 1.81 27.05
CA GLU A 498 2.65 1.20 28.21
C GLU A 498 4.19 1.16 28.04
N ARG A 499 4.69 1.05 26.80
CA ARG A 499 6.14 0.95 26.52
C ARG A 499 6.82 2.31 26.38
N THR A 500 6.10 3.32 25.89
CA THR A 500 6.67 4.62 25.54
C THR A 500 5.58 5.67 25.62
N ASP A 501 5.93 6.86 26.09
CA ASP A 501 5.03 8.01 26.07
C ASP A 501 4.82 8.49 24.63
N TRP A 502 3.66 8.21 24.08
CA TRP A 502 3.23 8.64 22.74
C TRP A 502 2.52 9.99 22.76
N GLY A 503 2.17 10.53 23.93
CA GLY A 503 1.32 11.72 24.04
C GLY A 503 0.06 11.58 23.17
N ASP A 504 -0.28 12.61 22.41
CA ASP A 504 -1.44 12.65 21.54
C ASP A 504 -1.19 12.06 20.13
N LEU A 505 0.03 11.61 19.82
CA LEU A 505 0.40 11.19 18.47
C LEU A 505 -0.42 10.01 17.94
N LEU A 506 -0.89 9.10 18.82
CA LEU A 506 -1.71 7.95 18.44
C LEU A 506 -3.20 8.28 18.21
N THR A 507 -3.67 9.46 18.66
CA THR A 507 -5.08 9.87 18.60
C THR A 507 -5.31 11.12 17.76
N ALA A 508 -4.25 11.89 17.49
CA ALA A 508 -4.34 13.11 16.70
C ALA A 508 -4.87 12.85 15.28
N PRO A 509 -5.68 13.75 14.70
CA PRO A 509 -6.21 13.62 13.35
C PRO A 509 -5.09 13.39 12.32
N LEU A 510 -5.35 12.51 11.33
CA LEU A 510 -4.40 12.24 10.24
C LEU A 510 -4.45 13.30 9.15
N TYR A 511 -5.59 13.97 9.03
CA TYR A 511 -5.83 15.02 8.03
C TYR A 511 -6.06 16.34 8.75
N ALA A 512 -5.59 17.42 8.14
CA ALA A 512 -6.03 18.75 8.58
C ALA A 512 -7.57 18.78 8.54
N PRO A 513 -8.26 19.43 9.51
CA PRO A 513 -9.68 19.66 9.40
C PRO A 513 -9.92 20.37 8.06
N GLU A 514 -10.84 19.83 7.24
CA GLU A 514 -11.23 20.48 5.99
C GLU A 514 -11.56 21.93 6.33
N ALA A 515 -10.80 22.86 5.76
CA ALA A 515 -11.13 24.27 5.90
C ALA A 515 -12.59 24.40 5.44
N THR A 516 -13.47 24.76 6.36
CA THR A 516 -14.84 25.11 6.04
C THR A 516 -14.75 26.12 4.92
N GLN A 517 -15.09 25.70 3.69
CA GLN A 517 -15.32 26.60 2.59
C GLN A 517 -16.49 27.49 3.06
N HIS A 518 -16.13 28.64 3.63
CA HIS A 518 -17.10 29.71 3.78
C HIS A 518 -17.44 30.16 2.37
N GLU A 519 -18.71 29.97 2.02
CA GLU A 519 -19.42 30.49 0.83
C GLU A 519 -19.10 31.94 0.50
#